data_ccad9bc915eb8c45400f039deef1d435
#
_entry.id   ccad9bc915eb8c45400f039deef1d435
#
_cell.length_a   1.000
_cell.length_b   1.000
_cell.length_c   1.000
_cell.angle_alpha   90.00
_cell.angle_beta   90.00
_cell.angle_gamma   90.00
#
_symmetry.space_group_name_H-M   'P 1'
#
loop_
_entity.id
_entity.type
_entity.pdbx_description
1 polymer ?
#
loop_
_entity_poly.entity_id
_entity_poly.type
_entity_poly.pdbx_seq_one_letter_code
_entity_poly.pdbx_strand_id
1 'polypeptide(L)'
;MGLLNNKGSALEYLLNYRDGNIKHGLEIGNGLDEFIRFKRKQVNIILGHDNVGKTYFINWYFLALALKHKLKFIIWSGENQHGQILRDLIQMYAGINFKQLTHDEIRNYSTYLEQYFTFVKNDRLYKPEELFKIFEDSEADVALIDPFTGLDRNMTYEGNYNFMNAARQFVNKTGMTIYINTHPNTESGRSSNIYTEGDFKGHLKAPLKDHIEGGKSFTNRCDDMIVIHRLIKHDVMKFVTWVSTEKIKDVDTGGKHTGLNDPVYCEYNYGLGFTIYGNDAIKNYRPKH
;
A
#
# COMPACT_ATOMS: atom_id res chain seq x y z
N MET A 1 15.92 31.33 6.60
CA MET A 1 14.76 31.84 7.37
C MET A 1 13.56 30.97 7.05
N GLY A 2 13.07 30.20 8.04
CA GLY A 2 11.99 29.20 7.82
C GLY A 2 10.59 29.70 8.19
N LEU A 3 10.33 31.01 8.12
CA LEU A 3 9.02 31.55 8.43
C LEU A 3 8.13 31.57 7.18
N LEU A 4 6.91 31.04 7.30
CA LEU A 4 5.87 31.21 6.30
C LEU A 4 5.38 32.68 6.32
N ASN A 5 5.70 33.42 5.27
CA ASN A 5 5.27 34.81 5.11
C ASN A 5 3.90 34.94 4.40
N ASN A 6 3.04 33.93 4.55
CA ASN A 6 1.77 33.87 3.85
C ASN A 6 0.62 34.32 4.76
N LYS A 7 0.52 35.60 5.01
CA LYS A 7 -0.73 36.18 5.52
C LYS A 7 -1.84 35.89 4.51
N GLY A 8 -2.77 34.99 4.88
CA GLY A 8 -3.93 34.63 4.05
C GLY A 8 -4.02 33.18 3.63
N SER A 9 -2.90 32.41 3.50
CA SER A 9 -2.98 31.00 3.11
C SER A 9 -3.70 30.11 4.13
N ALA A 10 -3.55 30.42 5.41
CA ALA A 10 -4.31 29.72 6.46
C ALA A 10 -5.80 30.06 6.43
N LEU A 11 -6.15 31.32 6.07
CA LEU A 11 -7.53 31.72 5.96
C LEU A 11 -8.29 31.00 4.84
N GLU A 12 -7.67 30.86 3.67
CA GLU A 12 -8.24 30.10 2.56
C GLU A 12 -8.51 28.64 2.95
N TYR A 13 -7.56 27.98 3.60
CA TYR A 13 -7.75 26.64 4.14
C TYR A 13 -8.94 26.57 5.11
N LEU A 14 -9.02 27.51 6.05
CA LEU A 14 -10.11 27.53 7.05
C LEU A 14 -11.47 27.77 6.42
N LEU A 15 -11.56 28.66 5.41
CA LEU A 15 -12.82 28.91 4.70
C LEU A 15 -13.25 27.67 3.90
N ASN A 16 -12.32 27.04 3.17
CA ASN A 16 -12.60 25.80 2.45
C ASN A 16 -13.02 24.67 3.40
N TYR A 17 -12.39 24.57 4.57
CA TYR A 17 -12.78 23.60 5.59
C TYR A 17 -14.22 23.84 6.08
N ARG A 18 -14.53 25.08 6.45
CA ARG A 18 -15.88 25.47 6.91
C ARG A 18 -16.96 25.18 5.88
N ASP A 19 -16.67 25.44 4.62
CA ASP A 19 -17.63 25.33 3.52
C ASP A 19 -17.71 23.89 2.94
N GLY A 20 -17.00 22.93 3.55
CA GLY A 20 -16.97 21.54 3.12
C GLY A 20 -16.21 21.30 1.81
N ASN A 21 -15.44 22.28 1.35
CA ASN A 21 -14.61 22.22 0.14
C ASN A 21 -13.24 21.57 0.38
N ILE A 22 -13.15 20.64 1.33
CA ILE A 22 -11.94 19.91 1.62
C ILE A 22 -11.68 18.93 0.46
N LYS A 23 -10.45 18.92 -0.02
CA LYS A 23 -10.02 17.96 -1.02
C LYS A 23 -9.91 16.56 -0.40
N HIS A 24 -10.93 15.75 -0.55
CA HIS A 24 -10.92 14.37 -0.08
C HIS A 24 -9.89 13.52 -0.81
N GLY A 25 -9.38 12.49 -0.13
CA GLY A 25 -8.56 11.47 -0.73
C GLY A 25 -9.30 10.71 -1.84
N LEU A 26 -8.54 10.19 -2.80
CA LEU A 26 -9.09 9.45 -3.93
C LEU A 26 -9.57 8.06 -3.50
N GLU A 27 -10.70 7.66 -4.03
CA GLU A 27 -11.38 6.40 -3.78
C GLU A 27 -11.21 5.41 -4.93
N ILE A 28 -11.23 4.12 -4.65
CA ILE A 28 -11.23 3.07 -5.68
C ILE A 28 -12.64 2.63 -6.09
N GLY A 29 -13.66 2.96 -5.32
CA GLY A 29 -15.07 2.72 -5.65
C GLY A 29 -15.63 1.44 -5.03
N ASN A 30 -15.17 1.05 -3.84
CA ASN A 30 -15.76 -0.07 -3.08
C ASN A 30 -15.73 0.20 -1.56
N GLY A 31 -16.12 -0.80 -0.75
CA GLY A 31 -16.21 -0.67 0.71
C GLY A 31 -14.89 -0.36 1.43
N LEU A 32 -13.74 -0.50 0.77
CA LEU A 32 -12.46 -0.12 1.34
C LEU A 32 -12.32 1.40 1.51
N ASP A 33 -13.00 2.18 0.68
CA ASP A 33 -12.91 3.64 0.66
C ASP A 33 -13.41 4.31 1.94
N GLU A 34 -14.18 3.59 2.74
CA GLU A 34 -14.60 4.04 4.06
C GLU A 34 -13.42 4.13 5.03
N PHE A 35 -12.43 3.23 4.88
CA PHE A 35 -11.30 3.08 5.80
C PHE A 35 -9.99 3.60 5.22
N ILE A 36 -9.79 3.46 3.91
CA ILE A 36 -8.54 3.80 3.23
C ILE A 36 -8.86 4.63 1.99
N ARG A 37 -8.23 5.81 1.88
CA ARG A 37 -8.24 6.63 0.67
C ARG A 37 -6.83 7.05 0.31
N PHE A 38 -6.55 7.14 -0.98
CA PHE A 38 -5.27 7.66 -1.42
C PHE A 38 -5.18 9.17 -1.19
N LYS A 39 -4.14 9.60 -0.51
CA LYS A 39 -3.83 11.02 -0.26
C LYS A 39 -2.41 11.34 -0.72
N ARG A 40 -2.22 12.52 -1.29
CA ARG A 40 -0.89 12.96 -1.75
C ARG A 40 0.01 13.39 -0.59
N LYS A 41 1.31 13.37 -0.79
CA LYS A 41 2.35 13.79 0.16
C LYS A 41 2.35 13.02 1.47
N GLN A 42 2.00 11.74 1.42
CA GLN A 42 1.97 10.87 2.59
C GLN A 42 3.09 9.84 2.58
N VAL A 43 3.50 9.47 3.79
CA VAL A 43 4.33 8.29 4.05
C VAL A 43 3.43 7.23 4.68
N ASN A 44 3.11 6.20 3.92
CA ASN A 44 2.18 5.15 4.30
C ASN A 44 2.93 3.84 4.53
N ILE A 45 2.52 3.10 5.56
CA ILE A 45 3.12 1.81 5.93
C ILE A 45 2.11 0.71 5.66
N ILE A 46 2.60 -0.35 5.02
CA ILE A 46 1.89 -1.63 4.89
C ILE A 46 2.59 -2.65 5.77
N LEU A 47 1.92 -3.10 6.82
CA LEU A 47 2.44 -4.07 7.78
C LEU A 47 1.75 -5.41 7.61
N GLY A 48 2.47 -6.52 7.73
CA GLY A 48 1.88 -7.86 7.70
C GLY A 48 2.95 -8.95 7.72
N HIS A 49 2.56 -10.12 8.20
CA HIS A 49 3.45 -11.29 8.22
C HIS A 49 3.85 -11.74 6.81
N ASP A 50 4.76 -12.70 6.74
CA ASP A 50 5.19 -13.29 5.48
C ASP A 50 4.03 -14.05 4.83
N ASN A 51 4.00 -14.03 3.49
CA ASN A 51 3.03 -14.78 2.67
C ASN A 51 1.54 -14.43 2.88
N VAL A 52 1.21 -13.35 3.59
CA VAL A 52 -0.19 -12.91 3.73
C VAL A 52 -0.73 -12.16 2.50
N GLY A 53 0.14 -11.85 1.52
CA GLY A 53 -0.24 -11.23 0.26
C GLY A 53 -0.17 -9.70 0.25
N LYS A 54 0.71 -9.08 1.06
CA LYS A 54 0.93 -7.61 1.09
C LYS A 54 1.16 -7.02 -0.31
N THR A 55 2.19 -7.52 -1.01
CA THR A 55 2.56 -7.08 -2.35
C THR A 55 1.41 -7.21 -3.34
N TYR A 56 0.68 -8.33 -3.30
CA TYR A 56 -0.45 -8.56 -4.18
C TYR A 56 -1.60 -7.58 -3.91
N PHE A 57 -1.92 -7.33 -2.63
CA PHE A 57 -2.96 -6.38 -2.23
C PHE A 57 -2.61 -4.95 -2.65
N ILE A 58 -1.39 -4.49 -2.38
CA ILE A 58 -1.00 -3.11 -2.71
C ILE A 58 -0.96 -2.89 -4.23
N ASN A 59 -0.49 -3.88 -5.00
CA ASN A 59 -0.50 -3.81 -6.45
C ASN A 59 -1.92 -3.75 -7.02
N TRP A 60 -2.88 -4.52 -6.46
CA TRP A 60 -4.28 -4.41 -6.83
C TRP A 60 -4.87 -3.04 -6.50
N TYR A 61 -4.57 -2.50 -5.32
CA TYR A 61 -5.00 -1.16 -4.92
C TYR A 61 -4.45 -0.08 -5.85
N PHE A 62 -3.17 -0.18 -6.22
CA PHE A 62 -2.54 0.71 -7.18
C PHE A 62 -3.14 0.58 -8.58
N LEU A 63 -3.44 -0.64 -9.02
CA LEU A 63 -4.12 -0.86 -10.30
C LEU A 63 -5.49 -0.16 -10.32
N ALA A 64 -6.28 -0.29 -9.27
CA ALA A 64 -7.57 0.40 -9.18
C ALA A 64 -7.41 1.93 -9.26
N LEU A 65 -6.43 2.50 -8.55
CA LEU A 65 -6.12 3.93 -8.60
C LEU A 65 -5.60 4.37 -9.99
N ALA A 66 -4.74 3.56 -10.63
CA ALA A 66 -4.23 3.83 -11.97
C ALA A 66 -5.37 3.89 -13.00
N LEU A 67 -6.26 2.91 -12.97
CA LEU A 67 -7.37 2.81 -13.92
C LEU A 67 -8.39 3.93 -13.71
N LYS A 68 -8.73 4.26 -12.46
CA LYS A 68 -9.75 5.26 -12.13
C LYS A 68 -9.22 6.69 -12.20
N HIS A 69 -8.03 6.95 -11.68
CA HIS A 69 -7.50 8.31 -11.49
C HIS A 69 -6.26 8.63 -12.34
N LYS A 70 -5.78 7.67 -13.14
CA LYS A 70 -4.61 7.84 -14.02
C LYS A 70 -3.32 8.16 -13.24
N LEU A 71 -3.22 7.71 -12.00
CA LEU A 71 -2.00 7.86 -11.22
C LEU A 71 -0.90 6.97 -11.79
N LYS A 72 0.34 7.48 -11.73
CA LYS A 72 1.55 6.77 -12.15
C LYS A 72 2.31 6.26 -10.92
N PHE A 73 2.83 5.08 -11.01
CA PHE A 73 3.50 4.36 -9.93
C PHE A 73 4.92 3.99 -10.30
N ILE A 74 5.86 4.16 -9.37
CA ILE A 74 7.20 3.60 -9.47
C ILE A 74 7.40 2.59 -8.34
N ILE A 75 7.77 1.36 -8.70
CA ILE A 75 7.86 0.23 -7.78
C ILE A 75 9.30 -0.27 -7.73
N TRP A 76 9.87 -0.30 -6.54
CA TRP A 76 11.04 -1.10 -6.24
C TRP A 76 10.62 -2.29 -5.38
N SER A 77 10.98 -3.49 -5.84
CA SER A 77 10.80 -4.72 -5.07
C SER A 77 12.12 -5.47 -4.95
N GLY A 78 12.57 -5.67 -3.71
CA GLY A 78 13.74 -6.47 -3.39
C GLY A 78 13.49 -7.98 -3.43
N GLU A 79 12.21 -8.41 -3.39
CA GLU A 79 11.84 -9.83 -3.33
C GLU A 79 11.26 -10.34 -4.65
N ASN A 80 10.52 -9.51 -5.38
CA ASN A 80 9.81 -9.92 -6.58
C ASN A 80 10.45 -9.34 -7.83
N GLN A 81 10.57 -10.17 -8.86
CA GLN A 81 10.98 -9.69 -10.18
C GLN A 81 9.86 -8.82 -10.80
N HIS A 82 10.24 -7.74 -11.49
CA HIS A 82 9.28 -6.84 -12.13
C HIS A 82 8.33 -7.56 -13.10
N GLY A 83 8.82 -8.58 -13.84
CA GLY A 83 7.98 -9.38 -14.72
C GLY A 83 6.89 -10.18 -13.99
N GLN A 84 7.14 -10.60 -12.74
CA GLN A 84 6.11 -11.27 -11.92
C GLN A 84 5.02 -10.28 -11.50
N ILE A 85 5.41 -9.07 -11.06
CA ILE A 85 4.48 -8.02 -10.68
C ILE A 85 3.63 -7.60 -11.90
N LEU A 86 4.26 -7.38 -13.05
CA LEU A 86 3.55 -7.00 -14.28
C LEU A 86 2.59 -8.11 -14.75
N ARG A 87 3.00 -9.38 -14.67
CA ARG A 87 2.11 -10.53 -14.95
C ARG A 87 0.86 -10.50 -14.08
N ASP A 88 1.01 -10.27 -12.78
CA ASP A 88 -0.11 -10.24 -11.83
C ASP A 88 -1.03 -9.03 -12.12
N LEU A 89 -0.46 -7.87 -12.43
CA LEU A 89 -1.22 -6.69 -12.86
C LEU A 89 -2.01 -6.95 -14.16
N ILE A 90 -1.40 -7.61 -15.16
CA ILE A 90 -2.05 -8.00 -16.41
C ILE A 90 -3.20 -8.95 -16.13
N GLN A 91 -3.00 -9.97 -15.29
CA GLN A 91 -4.03 -10.94 -14.93
C GLN A 91 -5.23 -10.28 -14.22
N MET A 92 -4.97 -9.37 -13.29
CA MET A 92 -6.02 -8.59 -12.61
C MET A 92 -6.79 -7.70 -13.60
N TYR A 93 -6.06 -7.01 -14.47
CA TYR A 93 -6.65 -6.12 -15.49
C TYR A 93 -7.47 -6.88 -16.52
N ALA A 94 -6.95 -8.00 -17.04
CA ALA A 94 -7.66 -8.83 -17.98
C ALA A 94 -8.89 -9.51 -17.38
N GLY A 95 -8.88 -9.83 -16.07
CA GLY A 95 -9.96 -10.52 -15.39
C GLY A 95 -10.06 -12.01 -15.73
N ILE A 96 -9.03 -12.57 -16.35
CA ILE A 96 -8.90 -14.01 -16.67
C ILE A 96 -7.50 -14.48 -16.33
N ASN A 97 -7.31 -15.79 -16.20
CA ASN A 97 -6.00 -16.35 -15.87
C ASN A 97 -4.97 -16.02 -16.96
N PHE A 98 -3.77 -15.61 -16.57
CA PHE A 98 -2.70 -15.21 -17.48
C PHE A 98 -2.39 -16.24 -18.58
N LYS A 99 -2.50 -17.55 -18.26
CA LYS A 99 -2.27 -18.64 -19.22
C LYS A 99 -3.34 -18.73 -20.31
N GLN A 100 -4.47 -18.07 -20.16
CA GLN A 100 -5.56 -18.04 -21.15
C GLN A 100 -5.43 -16.87 -22.12
N LEU A 101 -4.53 -15.91 -21.83
CA LEU A 101 -4.27 -14.77 -22.69
C LEU A 101 -3.45 -15.18 -23.94
N THR A 102 -3.79 -14.61 -25.07
CA THR A 102 -3.01 -14.68 -26.30
C THR A 102 -1.76 -13.82 -26.20
N HIS A 103 -0.76 -14.08 -27.04
CA HIS A 103 0.46 -13.26 -27.09
C HIS A 103 0.18 -11.79 -27.41
N ASP A 104 -0.82 -11.51 -28.25
CA ASP A 104 -1.16 -10.14 -28.63
C ASP A 104 -1.88 -9.40 -27.49
N GLU A 105 -2.76 -10.07 -26.74
CA GLU A 105 -3.37 -9.52 -25.55
C GLU A 105 -2.30 -9.19 -24.49
N ILE A 106 -1.36 -10.11 -24.27
CA ILE A 106 -0.25 -9.87 -23.31
C ILE A 106 0.56 -8.64 -23.73
N ARG A 107 0.92 -8.50 -25.02
CA ARG A 107 1.65 -7.31 -25.51
C ARG A 107 0.84 -6.02 -25.32
N ASN A 108 -0.44 -6.05 -25.71
CA ASN A 108 -1.31 -4.88 -25.61
C ASN A 108 -1.52 -4.45 -24.16
N TYR A 109 -1.78 -5.41 -23.25
CA TYR A 109 -1.98 -5.11 -21.84
C TYR A 109 -0.70 -4.68 -21.14
N SER A 110 0.45 -5.27 -21.48
CA SER A 110 1.76 -4.81 -21.01
C SER A 110 1.99 -3.34 -21.40
N THR A 111 1.89 -3.03 -22.70
CA THR A 111 2.05 -1.66 -23.20
C THR A 111 1.08 -0.66 -22.55
N TYR A 112 -0.16 -1.07 -22.31
CA TYR A 112 -1.15 -0.24 -21.63
C TYR A 112 -0.79 0.01 -20.16
N LEU A 113 -0.41 -1.03 -19.41
CA LEU A 113 -0.11 -0.90 -18.00
C LEU A 113 1.25 -0.23 -17.73
N GLU A 114 2.23 -0.38 -18.62
CA GLU A 114 3.52 0.30 -18.54
C GLU A 114 3.41 1.84 -18.66
N GLN A 115 2.27 2.38 -19.09
CA GLN A 115 1.98 3.82 -19.01
C GLN A 115 1.76 4.30 -17.57
N TYR A 116 1.41 3.39 -16.67
CA TYR A 116 1.11 3.68 -15.27
C TYR A 116 2.14 3.11 -14.30
N PHE A 117 2.83 2.04 -14.67
CA PHE A 117 3.73 1.31 -13.77
C PHE A 117 5.16 1.29 -14.32
N THR A 118 6.06 1.90 -13.58
CA THR A 118 7.50 1.88 -13.81
C THR A 118 8.17 1.05 -12.73
N PHE A 119 9.17 0.25 -13.09
CA PHE A 119 9.87 -0.63 -12.16
C PHE A 119 11.33 -0.22 -12.05
N VAL A 120 11.84 -0.17 -10.81
CA VAL A 120 13.27 -0.03 -10.55
C VAL A 120 13.91 -1.41 -10.68
N LYS A 121 15.08 -1.50 -11.30
CA LYS A 121 15.85 -2.75 -11.38
C LYS A 121 16.20 -3.23 -9.97
N ASN A 122 16.15 -4.52 -9.75
CA ASN A 122 16.52 -5.18 -8.49
C ASN A 122 17.81 -6.01 -8.63
N ASP A 123 18.75 -5.54 -9.43
CA ASP A 123 20.02 -6.19 -9.73
C ASP A 123 21.10 -5.94 -8.65
N ARG A 124 20.83 -5.07 -7.69
CA ARG A 124 21.71 -4.76 -6.56
C ARG A 124 20.93 -4.29 -5.35
N LEU A 125 21.59 -4.22 -4.20
CA LEU A 125 21.07 -3.55 -3.03
C LEU A 125 21.13 -2.01 -3.21
N TYR A 126 20.08 -1.33 -2.83
CA TYR A 126 19.99 0.12 -2.88
C TYR A 126 20.05 0.72 -1.48
N LYS A 127 20.80 1.82 -1.33
CA LYS A 127 20.66 2.69 -0.17
C LYS A 127 19.35 3.51 -0.30
N PRO A 128 18.72 3.89 0.81
CA PRO A 128 17.50 4.68 0.76
C PRO A 128 17.63 5.96 -0.07
N GLU A 129 18.75 6.67 0.03
CA GLU A 129 19.00 7.94 -0.65
C GLU A 129 19.08 7.75 -2.17
N GLU A 130 19.72 6.66 -2.62
CA GLU A 130 19.79 6.32 -4.05
C GLU A 130 18.41 6.04 -4.60
N LEU A 131 17.58 5.29 -3.85
CA LEU A 131 16.25 4.92 -4.27
C LEU A 131 15.32 6.15 -4.32
N PHE A 132 15.39 7.03 -3.32
CA PHE A 132 14.64 8.29 -3.34
C PHE A 132 15.03 9.18 -4.52
N LYS A 133 16.32 9.18 -4.92
CA LYS A 133 16.76 9.93 -6.10
C LYS A 133 16.16 9.36 -7.38
N ILE A 134 16.15 8.02 -7.54
CA ILE A 134 15.51 7.36 -8.69
C ILE A 134 14.01 7.68 -8.73
N PHE A 135 13.33 7.68 -7.59
CA PHE A 135 11.91 8.04 -7.51
C PHE A 135 11.68 9.51 -7.87
N GLU A 136 12.52 10.42 -7.38
CA GLU A 136 12.44 11.85 -7.69
C GLU A 136 12.63 12.15 -9.18
N ASP A 137 13.53 11.41 -9.84
CA ASP A 137 13.81 11.56 -11.26
C ASP A 137 12.71 10.93 -12.16
N SER A 138 11.74 10.23 -11.57
CA SER A 138 10.59 9.65 -12.28
C SER A 138 9.42 10.63 -12.38
N GLU A 139 8.51 10.36 -13.32
CA GLU A 139 7.25 11.11 -13.45
C GLU A 139 6.11 10.49 -12.63
N ALA A 140 6.41 9.66 -11.62
CA ALA A 140 5.41 8.95 -10.84
C ALA A 140 4.73 9.86 -9.80
N ASP A 141 3.47 9.55 -9.49
CA ASP A 141 2.72 10.15 -8.39
C ASP A 141 2.96 9.41 -7.06
N VAL A 142 3.30 8.13 -7.17
CA VAL A 142 3.38 7.19 -6.03
C VAL A 142 4.61 6.31 -6.16
N ALA A 143 5.33 6.16 -5.05
CA ALA A 143 6.47 5.24 -4.94
C ALA A 143 6.15 4.08 -4.00
N LEU A 144 6.65 2.88 -4.30
CA LEU A 144 6.59 1.70 -3.44
C LEU A 144 8.00 1.18 -3.13
N ILE A 145 8.25 0.92 -1.85
CA ILE A 145 9.40 0.14 -1.35
C ILE A 145 8.86 -1.20 -0.81
N ASP A 146 9.27 -2.33 -1.40
CA ASP A 146 8.76 -3.66 -1.08
C ASP A 146 9.85 -4.76 -1.05
N PRO A 147 10.26 -5.22 0.14
CA PRO A 147 10.01 -4.62 1.45
C PRO A 147 11.13 -3.66 1.89
N PHE A 148 10.89 -2.90 2.94
CA PHE A 148 11.88 -2.05 3.60
C PHE A 148 13.15 -2.83 4.03
N THR A 149 12.99 -4.08 4.45
CA THR A 149 14.07 -4.96 4.90
C THR A 149 15.05 -5.33 3.79
N GLY A 150 14.68 -5.19 2.53
CA GLY A 150 15.54 -5.45 1.36
C GLY A 150 16.52 -4.32 1.03
N LEU A 151 16.49 -3.18 1.74
CA LEU A 151 17.39 -2.05 1.50
C LEU A 151 18.75 -2.25 2.18
N ASP A 152 19.82 -1.73 1.57
CA ASP A 152 21.13 -1.54 2.19
C ASP A 152 21.06 -0.36 3.18
N ARG A 153 20.79 -0.67 4.44
CA ARG A 153 20.53 0.32 5.49
C ARG A 153 21.14 -0.05 6.83
N ASN A 154 21.35 0.94 7.65
CA ASN A 154 21.70 0.70 9.05
C ASN A 154 20.46 0.25 9.84
N MET A 155 20.52 -0.97 10.42
CA MET A 155 19.43 -1.61 11.16
C MET A 155 19.30 -1.13 12.61
N THR A 156 19.82 0.04 12.94
CA THR A 156 19.68 0.65 14.26
C THR A 156 18.41 1.48 14.37
N TYR A 157 18.00 1.81 15.61
CA TYR A 157 16.92 2.77 15.85
C TYR A 157 17.17 4.11 15.16
N GLU A 158 18.39 4.63 15.24
CA GLU A 158 18.78 5.89 14.60
C GLU A 158 18.70 5.79 13.07
N GLY A 159 19.18 4.67 12.47
CA GLY A 159 19.07 4.41 11.04
C GLY A 159 17.61 4.40 10.57
N ASN A 160 16.74 3.74 11.31
CA ASN A 160 15.30 3.72 11.02
C ASN A 160 14.65 5.10 11.16
N TYR A 161 15.05 5.87 12.19
CA TYR A 161 14.57 7.23 12.38
C TYR A 161 15.01 8.16 11.23
N ASN A 162 16.28 8.06 10.81
CA ASN A 162 16.82 8.86 9.70
C ASN A 162 16.16 8.50 8.37
N PHE A 163 15.89 7.20 8.11
CA PHE A 163 15.12 6.77 6.95
C PHE A 163 13.72 7.40 6.90
N MET A 164 12.98 7.35 8.01
CA MET A 164 11.63 7.92 8.07
C MET A 164 11.62 9.45 7.95
N ASN A 165 12.69 10.12 8.43
CA ASN A 165 12.90 11.56 8.18
C ASN A 165 13.16 11.84 6.70
N ALA A 166 14.03 11.06 6.07
CA ALA A 166 14.32 11.19 4.64
C ALA A 166 13.07 10.94 3.78
N ALA A 167 12.26 9.91 4.11
CA ALA A 167 11.00 9.65 3.46
C ALA A 167 10.02 10.83 3.60
N ARG A 168 9.93 11.44 4.80
CA ARG A 168 9.11 12.64 5.03
C ARG A 168 9.59 13.84 4.22
N GLN A 169 10.90 14.07 4.16
CA GLN A 169 11.48 15.13 3.34
C GLN A 169 11.23 14.91 1.85
N PHE A 170 11.38 13.65 1.40
CA PHE A 170 11.10 13.24 0.02
C PHE A 170 9.67 13.58 -0.39
N VAL A 171 8.64 13.15 0.37
CA VAL A 171 7.24 13.43 0.00
C VAL A 171 6.89 14.91 0.07
N ASN A 172 7.51 15.66 0.98
CA ASN A 172 7.32 17.12 1.07
C ASN A 172 7.93 17.86 -0.12
N LYS A 173 9.09 17.42 -0.59
CA LYS A 173 9.83 18.01 -1.71
C LYS A 173 9.17 17.69 -3.06
N THR A 174 8.80 16.44 -3.28
CA THR A 174 8.32 15.95 -4.58
C THR A 174 6.82 16.08 -4.77
N GLY A 175 6.05 16.08 -3.68
CA GLY A 175 4.60 15.96 -3.73
C GLY A 175 4.09 14.53 -3.96
N MET A 176 4.99 13.57 -4.12
CA MET A 176 4.66 12.14 -4.24
C MET A 176 4.15 11.57 -2.92
N THR A 177 3.47 10.45 -2.99
CA THR A 177 3.15 9.59 -1.84
C THR A 177 4.03 8.37 -1.89
N ILE A 178 4.57 7.94 -0.74
CA ILE A 178 5.36 6.73 -0.64
C ILE A 178 4.64 5.69 0.21
N TYR A 179 4.60 4.46 -0.29
CA TYR A 179 4.18 3.27 0.45
C TYR A 179 5.42 2.42 0.77
N ILE A 180 5.48 1.92 1.99
CA ILE A 180 6.61 1.14 2.48
C ILE A 180 6.05 -0.16 3.05
N ASN A 181 6.30 -1.27 2.36
CA ASN A 181 5.99 -2.60 2.87
C ASN A 181 7.03 -3.00 3.91
N THR A 182 6.56 -3.51 5.04
CA THR A 182 7.40 -3.96 6.14
C THR A 182 6.84 -5.22 6.80
N HIS A 183 7.70 -5.91 7.53
CA HIS A 183 7.35 -7.08 8.31
C HIS A 183 7.17 -6.72 9.79
N PRO A 184 6.41 -7.49 10.53
CA PRO A 184 6.39 -7.36 11.96
C PRO A 184 7.66 -7.97 12.58
N ASN A 185 8.03 -7.49 13.76
CA ASN A 185 9.11 -8.03 14.56
C ASN A 185 8.76 -9.43 15.11
N THR A 186 9.73 -10.10 15.73
CA THR A 186 9.58 -11.45 16.29
C THR A 186 8.56 -11.56 17.41
N GLU A 187 8.21 -10.45 18.07
CA GLU A 187 7.19 -10.42 19.13
C GLU A 187 5.81 -10.81 18.57
N SER A 188 5.49 -10.43 17.36
CA SER A 188 4.21 -10.75 16.71
C SER A 188 3.98 -12.25 16.53
N GLY A 189 5.05 -13.05 16.47
CA GLY A 189 4.99 -14.50 16.33
C GLY A 189 4.93 -15.29 17.65
N ARG A 190 4.94 -14.60 18.82
CA ARG A 190 4.89 -15.26 20.13
C ARG A 190 3.53 -15.91 20.38
N SER A 191 3.50 -16.87 21.29
CA SER A 191 2.29 -17.62 21.67
C SER A 191 1.14 -16.73 22.17
N SER A 192 1.44 -15.56 22.75
CA SER A 192 0.44 -14.55 23.13
C SER A 192 -0.33 -13.97 21.96
N ASN A 193 0.24 -14.02 20.76
CA ASN A 193 -0.35 -13.52 19.52
C ASN A 193 -0.97 -14.63 18.66
N ILE A 194 -1.27 -15.78 19.26
CA ILE A 194 -2.01 -16.88 18.63
C ILE A 194 -3.43 -16.89 19.21
N TYR A 195 -4.42 -17.21 18.40
CA TYR A 195 -5.78 -17.45 18.87
C TYR A 195 -5.81 -18.73 19.72
N THR A 196 -6.29 -18.62 20.95
CA THR A 196 -6.34 -19.75 21.92
C THR A 196 -7.63 -20.53 21.86
N GLU A 197 -8.69 -19.95 21.28
CA GLU A 197 -10.04 -20.51 21.22
C GLU A 197 -10.78 -20.07 19.94
N GLY A 198 -11.98 -20.63 19.73
CA GLY A 198 -12.82 -20.33 18.58
C GLY A 198 -12.30 -20.94 17.25
N ASP A 199 -12.91 -20.52 16.15
CA ASP A 199 -12.64 -21.07 14.80
C ASP A 199 -11.22 -20.80 14.30
N PHE A 200 -10.54 -19.80 14.87
CA PHE A 200 -9.18 -19.41 14.48
C PHE A 200 -8.09 -19.97 15.40
N LYS A 201 -8.45 -20.88 16.32
CA LYS A 201 -7.51 -21.48 17.28
C LYS A 201 -6.25 -22.00 16.57
N GLY A 202 -5.08 -21.64 17.12
CA GLY A 202 -3.76 -22.04 16.59
C GLY A 202 -3.22 -21.16 15.45
N HIS A 203 -4.00 -20.21 14.94
CA HIS A 203 -3.55 -19.25 13.92
C HIS A 203 -2.99 -17.98 14.56
N LEU A 204 -2.03 -17.35 13.88
CA LEU A 204 -1.51 -16.03 14.28
C LEU A 204 -2.60 -14.97 14.15
N LYS A 205 -2.62 -14.05 15.11
CA LYS A 205 -3.41 -12.82 15.03
C LYS A 205 -2.76 -11.82 14.07
N ALA A 206 -3.54 -10.86 13.56
CA ALA A 206 -3.00 -9.73 12.82
C ALA A 206 -1.95 -8.98 13.67
N PRO A 207 -0.83 -8.53 13.10
CA PRO A 207 0.12 -7.72 13.84
C PRO A 207 -0.48 -6.36 14.17
N LEU A 208 -0.13 -5.82 15.34
CA LEU A 208 -0.49 -4.47 15.76
C LEU A 208 0.62 -3.49 15.35
N LYS A 209 0.34 -2.18 15.38
CA LYS A 209 1.30 -1.12 15.06
C LYS A 209 2.61 -1.20 15.86
N ASP A 210 2.56 -1.68 17.09
CA ASP A 210 3.75 -1.80 17.97
C ASP A 210 4.61 -3.02 17.60
N HIS A 211 4.10 -3.92 16.78
CA HIS A 211 4.85 -5.07 16.26
C HIS A 211 5.70 -4.76 15.04
N ILE A 212 5.71 -3.53 14.54
CA ILE A 212 6.46 -3.18 13.33
C ILE A 212 7.97 -3.37 13.52
N GLU A 213 8.64 -4.02 12.56
CA GLU A 213 10.07 -3.99 12.46
C GLU A 213 10.55 -2.57 12.16
N GLY A 214 11.51 -2.07 12.94
CA GLY A 214 11.93 -0.66 12.87
C GLY A 214 11.36 0.21 14.01
N GLY A 215 10.38 -0.31 14.76
CA GLY A 215 9.93 0.26 16.01
C GLY A 215 9.13 1.56 15.88
N LYS A 216 9.06 2.32 16.98
CA LYS A 216 8.23 3.53 17.10
C LYS A 216 8.58 4.65 16.12
N SER A 217 9.76 4.65 15.50
CA SER A 217 10.13 5.63 14.47
C SER A 217 9.17 5.59 13.27
N PHE A 218 8.71 4.39 12.90
CA PHE A 218 7.73 4.19 11.82
C PHE A 218 6.34 4.66 12.23
N THR A 219 5.84 4.20 13.38
CA THR A 219 4.49 4.55 13.84
C THR A 219 4.33 6.03 14.11
N ASN A 220 5.37 6.70 14.61
CA ASN A 220 5.30 8.13 14.92
C ASN A 220 5.33 9.01 13.67
N ARG A 221 6.01 8.57 12.59
CA ARG A 221 6.30 9.41 11.41
C ARG A 221 5.53 9.04 10.16
N CYS A 222 4.88 7.88 10.08
CA CYS A 222 3.95 7.60 8.99
C CYS A 222 2.68 8.44 9.15
N ASP A 223 1.97 8.62 8.05
CA ASP A 223 0.64 9.22 8.04
C ASP A 223 -0.41 8.14 8.25
N ASP A 224 -0.48 7.17 7.37
CA ASP A 224 -1.40 6.06 7.50
C ASP A 224 -0.63 4.74 7.67
N MET A 225 -1.16 3.82 8.47
CA MET A 225 -0.64 2.47 8.66
C MET A 225 -1.76 1.47 8.43
N ILE A 226 -1.55 0.63 7.44
CA ILE A 226 -2.48 -0.41 7.00
C ILE A 226 -1.87 -1.76 7.33
N VAL A 227 -2.65 -2.62 7.95
CA VAL A 227 -2.24 -3.99 8.26
C VAL A 227 -2.95 -4.95 7.32
N ILE A 228 -2.16 -5.80 6.67
CA ILE A 228 -2.63 -6.87 5.81
C ILE A 228 -2.40 -8.21 6.54
N HIS A 229 -3.47 -8.96 6.71
CA HIS A 229 -3.43 -10.25 7.37
C HIS A 229 -4.24 -11.30 6.61
N ARG A 230 -3.86 -12.57 6.76
CA ARG A 230 -4.58 -13.70 6.20
C ARG A 230 -4.26 -14.96 6.99
N LEU A 231 -5.28 -15.75 7.27
CA LEU A 231 -5.13 -17.04 7.93
C LEU A 231 -4.73 -18.11 6.90
N ILE A 232 -3.49 -18.08 6.44
CA ILE A 232 -2.98 -18.84 5.27
C ILE A 232 -3.14 -20.37 5.39
N LYS A 233 -3.24 -20.89 6.62
CA LYS A 233 -3.43 -22.32 6.91
C LYS A 233 -4.87 -22.69 7.28
N HIS A 234 -5.80 -21.73 7.27
CA HIS A 234 -7.22 -22.00 7.56
C HIS A 234 -7.95 -22.47 6.31
N ASP A 235 -8.80 -23.45 6.42
CA ASP A 235 -9.43 -24.09 5.25
C ASP A 235 -10.27 -23.13 4.40
N VAL A 236 -11.02 -22.24 5.02
CA VAL A 236 -11.90 -21.27 4.37
C VAL A 236 -11.25 -19.90 4.30
N MET A 237 -10.77 -19.37 5.43
CA MET A 237 -10.29 -17.98 5.53
C MET A 237 -8.95 -17.73 4.80
N LYS A 238 -8.27 -18.77 4.31
CA LYS A 238 -7.08 -18.60 3.44
C LYS A 238 -7.37 -17.84 2.13
N PHE A 239 -8.63 -17.72 1.74
CA PHE A 239 -9.06 -16.93 0.57
C PHE A 239 -9.57 -15.53 0.93
N VAL A 240 -9.49 -15.15 2.20
CA VAL A 240 -9.93 -13.83 2.66
C VAL A 240 -8.75 -13.08 3.25
N THR A 241 -8.43 -11.95 2.64
CA THR A 241 -7.43 -11.01 3.18
C THR A 241 -8.14 -10.01 4.08
N TRP A 242 -7.62 -9.85 5.29
CA TRP A 242 -8.11 -8.91 6.29
C TRP A 242 -7.28 -7.63 6.19
N VAL A 243 -7.97 -6.52 6.11
CA VAL A 243 -7.35 -5.20 6.02
C VAL A 243 -7.79 -4.37 7.21
N SER A 244 -6.83 -3.98 8.06
CA SER A 244 -7.07 -3.12 9.21
C SER A 244 -6.29 -1.83 9.08
N THR A 245 -6.81 -0.76 9.68
CA THR A 245 -6.14 0.53 9.74
C THR A 245 -5.69 0.83 11.16
N GLU A 246 -4.37 0.74 11.40
CA GLU A 246 -3.75 0.98 12.71
C GLU A 246 -3.46 2.48 12.96
N LYS A 247 -3.41 3.26 11.90
CA LYS A 247 -3.26 4.70 11.96
C LYS A 247 -3.84 5.35 10.70
N ILE A 248 -4.65 6.38 10.90
CA ILE A 248 -5.12 7.30 9.86
C ILE A 248 -4.92 8.71 10.41
N LYS A 249 -4.03 9.49 9.80
CA LYS A 249 -3.63 10.80 10.33
C LYS A 249 -4.68 11.88 10.13
N ASP A 250 -5.35 11.86 9.00
CA ASP A 250 -6.29 12.91 8.61
C ASP A 250 -7.60 12.25 8.17
N VAL A 251 -8.49 12.04 9.15
CA VAL A 251 -9.80 11.40 8.92
C VAL A 251 -10.75 12.34 8.17
N ASP A 252 -10.56 13.65 8.27
CA ASP A 252 -11.43 14.63 7.60
C ASP A 252 -11.26 14.59 6.07
N THR A 253 -10.06 14.21 5.61
CA THR A 253 -9.80 14.01 4.17
C THR A 253 -10.15 12.60 3.67
N GLY A 254 -10.73 11.78 4.53
CA GLY A 254 -11.23 10.44 4.22
C GLY A 254 -10.37 9.31 4.79
N GLY A 255 -11.04 8.19 4.99
CA GLY A 255 -10.53 7.06 5.75
C GLY A 255 -10.83 7.17 7.23
N LYS A 256 -10.89 6.05 7.91
CA LYS A 256 -11.09 5.94 9.36
C LYS A 256 -10.45 4.67 9.91
N HIS A 257 -10.35 4.59 11.22
CA HIS A 257 -9.92 3.35 11.86
C HIS A 257 -10.96 2.24 11.67
N THR A 258 -10.48 1.02 11.39
CA THR A 258 -11.30 -0.18 11.51
C THR A 258 -11.58 -0.50 12.97
N GLY A 259 -12.64 -1.24 13.26
CA GLY A 259 -12.89 -1.77 14.60
C GLY A 259 -11.77 -2.73 15.04
N LEU A 260 -11.57 -2.86 16.35
CA LEU A 260 -10.49 -3.68 16.93
C LEU A 260 -10.53 -5.15 16.42
N ASN A 261 -11.73 -5.70 16.26
CA ASN A 261 -11.96 -7.07 15.77
C ASN A 261 -12.82 -7.09 14.51
N ASP A 262 -12.86 -5.98 13.78
CA ASP A 262 -13.71 -5.80 12.60
C ASP A 262 -12.89 -5.22 11.44
N PRO A 263 -11.99 -6.02 10.85
CA PRO A 263 -11.23 -5.64 9.67
C PRO A 263 -12.14 -5.63 8.43
N VAL A 264 -11.69 -4.96 7.37
CA VAL A 264 -12.32 -5.12 6.06
C VAL A 264 -11.94 -6.48 5.48
N TYR A 265 -12.94 -7.28 5.15
CA TYR A 265 -12.74 -8.60 4.53
C TYR A 265 -12.69 -8.45 3.01
N CYS A 266 -11.53 -8.76 2.44
CA CYS A 266 -11.28 -8.71 1.01
C CYS A 266 -11.22 -10.15 0.47
N GLU A 267 -12.24 -10.57 -0.26
CA GLU A 267 -12.31 -11.89 -0.89
C GLU A 267 -11.32 -11.96 -2.05
N TYR A 268 -10.41 -12.93 -1.99
CA TYR A 268 -9.40 -13.14 -3.01
C TYR A 268 -9.97 -13.92 -4.21
N ASN A 269 -9.93 -13.33 -5.37
CA ASN A 269 -10.49 -13.89 -6.61
C ASN A 269 -9.43 -14.66 -7.43
N TYR A 270 -8.72 -15.60 -6.81
CA TYR A 270 -7.80 -16.55 -7.46
C TYR A 270 -6.82 -15.91 -8.48
N GLY A 271 -6.26 -14.77 -8.13
CA GLY A 271 -5.31 -14.02 -8.96
C GLY A 271 -5.94 -12.93 -9.82
N LEU A 272 -7.25 -12.72 -9.74
CA LEU A 272 -7.96 -11.67 -10.50
C LEU A 272 -8.24 -10.39 -9.70
N GLY A 273 -7.65 -10.27 -8.50
CA GLY A 273 -7.86 -9.16 -7.59
C GLY A 273 -8.71 -9.52 -6.38
N PHE A 274 -9.44 -8.54 -5.86
CA PHE A 274 -10.28 -8.69 -4.68
C PHE A 274 -11.69 -8.17 -4.91
N THR A 275 -12.64 -8.84 -4.25
CA THR A 275 -14.03 -8.39 -4.09
C THR A 275 -14.25 -7.98 -2.64
N ILE A 276 -14.84 -6.82 -2.43
CA ILE A 276 -15.15 -6.28 -1.10
C ILE A 276 -16.64 -5.97 -1.07
N TYR A 277 -17.38 -6.61 -0.16
CA TYR A 277 -18.84 -6.52 -0.08
C TYR A 277 -19.54 -6.73 -1.44
N GLY A 278 -19.05 -7.73 -2.20
CA GLY A 278 -19.60 -8.06 -3.53
C GLY A 278 -19.18 -7.10 -4.65
N ASN A 279 -18.33 -6.11 -4.38
CA ASN A 279 -17.89 -5.12 -5.36
C ASN A 279 -16.39 -5.30 -5.73
N ASP A 280 -16.12 -5.45 -7.01
CA ASP A 280 -14.77 -5.48 -7.60
C ASP A 280 -14.46 -4.11 -8.22
N ALA A 281 -13.55 -3.36 -7.60
CA ALA A 281 -13.21 -1.97 -7.97
C ALA A 281 -12.67 -1.81 -9.39
N ILE A 282 -12.10 -2.87 -9.98
CA ILE A 282 -11.50 -2.81 -11.32
C ILE A 282 -12.39 -3.40 -12.42
N LYS A 283 -13.54 -4.02 -12.06
CA LYS A 283 -14.42 -4.72 -13.00
C LYS A 283 -14.81 -3.88 -14.22
N ASN A 284 -15.18 -2.63 -14.00
CA ASN A 284 -15.68 -1.75 -15.07
C ASN A 284 -14.57 -1.21 -16.01
N TYR A 285 -13.31 -1.42 -15.65
CA TYR A 285 -12.14 -1.00 -16.43
C TYR A 285 -11.49 -2.14 -17.20
N ARG A 286 -11.96 -3.38 -16.98
CA ARG A 286 -11.46 -4.56 -17.71
C ARG A 286 -11.81 -4.49 -19.18
N PRO A 287 -10.94 -4.99 -20.07
CA PRO A 287 -11.26 -5.15 -21.46
C PRO A 287 -12.47 -6.09 -21.62
N LYS A 288 -13.26 -5.85 -22.64
CA LYS A 288 -14.33 -6.78 -23.02
C LYS A 288 -13.72 -7.90 -23.87
N HIS A 289 -13.83 -9.11 -23.42
CA HIS A 289 -13.44 -10.32 -24.14
C HIS A 289 -14.55 -10.78 -25.06
#